data_cb3fca2bcaadaabd4ead2ac463752d81
#
_entry.id   cb3fca2bcaadaabd4ead2ac463752d81
#
_cell.length_a   1.000
_cell.length_b   1.000
_cell.length_c   1.000
_cell.angle_alpha   90.00
_cell.angle_beta   90.00
_cell.angle_gamma   90.00
#
_symmetry.space_group_name_H-M   'P 1'
#
loop_
_entity.id
_entity.type
_entity.pdbx_description
1 polymer ?
#
loop_
_entity_poly.entity_id
_entity_poly.type
_entity_poly.pdbx_seq_one_letter_code
_entity_poly.pdbx_strand_id
1 'polypeptide(L)'
;VGSEMCIRDSHWIVEMSDEGIDEAREYFKMFFKRNDGDFFECSTNEGRKASLHRFVSASAIGRYHTLKKKEVGEMMSLDVAFPRNEKEWFEQLPEIIDKQIEKKFYYGHLFCHVQHQNYILKKGVNAKKLKKEILESYNNRGAEYPAEHNVGHEYQAKPSLINFYKNLDPTNTFNPGIGMSSKLKDWK
;
A
#
# COMPACT_ATOMS: atom_id res chain seq x y z
N VAL A 1 6.14 -10.10 -29.61
CA VAL A 1 5.00 -10.85 -29.08
C VAL A 1 5.36 -11.21 -27.65
N GLY A 2 4.90 -10.52 -26.66
CA GLY A 2 5.18 -10.83 -25.26
C GLY A 2 4.78 -9.77 -24.25
N SER A 3 4.36 -8.59 -24.69
CA SER A 3 4.14 -7.47 -23.75
C SER A 3 2.75 -7.41 -23.12
N GLU A 4 1.75 -8.03 -23.70
CA GLU A 4 0.39 -7.91 -23.15
C GLU A 4 0.09 -8.91 -22.03
N MET A 5 0.72 -10.06 -21.98
CA MET A 5 0.58 -11.01 -20.88
C MET A 5 1.18 -10.48 -19.57
N CYS A 6 2.34 -9.84 -19.63
CA CYS A 6 3.00 -9.30 -18.45
C CYS A 6 2.28 -8.14 -17.75
N ILE A 7 1.33 -7.48 -18.39
CA ILE A 7 0.59 -6.33 -17.81
C ILE A 7 -0.52 -6.79 -16.85
N ARG A 8 -0.97 -8.03 -16.96
CA ARG A 8 -2.08 -8.58 -16.17
C ARG A 8 -1.64 -9.57 -15.10
N ASP A 9 -0.37 -9.96 -15.12
CA ASP A 9 0.15 -10.98 -14.22
C ASP A 9 0.58 -10.36 -12.88
N SER A 10 0.40 -11.12 -11.82
CA SER A 10 0.94 -10.79 -10.50
C SER A 10 2.34 -11.37 -10.37
N HIS A 11 3.29 -10.55 -9.92
CA HIS A 11 4.67 -10.95 -9.72
C HIS A 11 5.03 -10.83 -8.24
N TRP A 12 5.56 -11.91 -7.69
CA TRP A 12 6.09 -11.95 -6.34
C TRP A 12 7.60 -12.06 -6.38
N ILE A 13 8.28 -11.19 -5.67
CA ILE A 13 9.71 -11.30 -5.41
C ILE A 13 9.83 -11.79 -3.97
N VAL A 14 10.40 -12.98 -3.82
CA VAL A 14 10.57 -13.62 -2.52
C VAL A 14 12.07 -13.74 -2.26
N GLU A 15 12.52 -13.26 -1.10
CA GLU A 15 13.88 -13.37 -0.64
C GLU A 15 13.93 -14.37 0.52
N MET A 16 14.79 -15.35 0.40
CA MET A 16 15.01 -16.40 1.40
C MET A 16 16.49 -16.51 1.72
N SER A 17 16.80 -16.96 2.93
CA SER A 17 18.17 -17.20 3.37
C SER A 17 18.33 -18.63 3.89
N ASP A 18 19.55 -19.09 3.85
CA ASP A 18 19.99 -20.34 4.45
C ASP A 18 19.13 -21.57 4.08
N GLU A 19 18.72 -22.34 5.07
CA GLU A 19 17.90 -23.53 4.88
C GLU A 19 16.50 -23.24 4.29
N GLY A 20 16.00 -22.02 4.49
CA GLY A 20 14.71 -21.58 3.93
C GLY A 20 14.70 -21.54 2.39
N ILE A 21 15.86 -21.49 1.73
CA ILE A 21 15.95 -21.52 0.25
C ILE A 21 15.46 -22.86 -0.28
N ASP A 22 15.92 -23.97 0.27
CA ASP A 22 15.55 -25.31 -0.18
C ASP A 22 14.08 -25.62 0.13
N GLU A 23 13.62 -25.22 1.29
CA GLU A 23 12.19 -25.37 1.68
C GLU A 23 11.29 -24.58 0.73
N ALA A 24 11.63 -23.31 0.44
CA ALA A 24 10.87 -22.48 -0.49
C ALA A 24 10.83 -23.07 -1.89
N ARG A 25 11.96 -23.57 -2.38
CA ARG A 25 12.06 -24.22 -3.69
C ARG A 25 11.11 -25.41 -3.81
N GLU A 26 11.13 -26.30 -2.84
CA GLU A 26 10.24 -27.46 -2.84
C GLU A 26 8.78 -27.08 -2.67
N TYR A 27 8.49 -26.09 -1.82
CA TYR A 27 7.15 -25.56 -1.68
C TYR A 27 6.60 -25.00 -2.99
N PHE A 28 7.35 -24.15 -3.70
CA PHE A 28 6.89 -23.54 -4.95
C PHE A 28 6.75 -24.58 -6.07
N LYS A 29 7.62 -25.58 -6.16
CA LYS A 29 7.44 -26.70 -7.08
C LYS A 29 6.10 -27.42 -6.84
N MET A 30 5.76 -27.69 -5.58
CA MET A 30 4.48 -28.35 -5.26
C MET A 30 3.28 -27.43 -5.47
N PHE A 31 3.42 -26.14 -5.14
CA PHE A 31 2.36 -25.17 -5.28
C PHE A 31 1.95 -24.99 -6.74
N PHE A 32 2.90 -24.75 -7.65
CA PHE A 32 2.63 -24.53 -9.07
C PHE A 32 2.32 -25.80 -9.86
N LYS A 33 2.46 -26.99 -9.27
CA LYS A 33 1.85 -28.23 -9.82
C LYS A 33 0.32 -28.24 -9.72
N ARG A 34 -0.25 -27.47 -8.79
CA ARG A 34 -1.68 -27.47 -8.46
C ARG A 34 -2.37 -26.16 -8.76
N ASN A 35 -1.61 -25.12 -9.02
CA ASN A 35 -2.09 -23.77 -9.26
C ASN A 35 -1.46 -23.24 -10.55
N ASP A 36 -2.15 -22.35 -11.20
CA ASP A 36 -1.63 -21.65 -12.37
C ASP A 36 -0.49 -20.72 -11.98
N GLY A 37 0.53 -20.66 -12.83
CA GLY A 37 1.73 -19.87 -12.59
C GLY A 37 3.02 -20.67 -12.72
N ASP A 38 4.15 -20.01 -12.47
CA ASP A 38 5.47 -20.59 -12.48
C ASP A 38 6.42 -19.79 -11.58
N PHE A 39 7.60 -20.29 -11.32
CA PHE A 39 8.67 -19.59 -10.59
C PHE A 39 10.05 -19.93 -11.15
N PHE A 40 10.97 -19.05 -10.93
CA PHE A 40 12.39 -19.31 -11.20
C PHE A 40 13.28 -18.72 -10.10
N GLU A 41 14.43 -19.31 -9.91
CA GLU A 41 15.43 -18.81 -8.97
C GLU A 41 16.33 -17.80 -9.65
N CYS A 42 16.47 -16.64 -9.03
CA CYS A 42 17.39 -15.63 -9.49
C CYS A 42 18.83 -15.96 -9.06
N SER A 43 19.78 -15.79 -9.94
CA SER A 43 21.16 -15.61 -9.54
C SER A 43 21.32 -14.34 -8.67
N THR A 44 22.41 -14.21 -7.93
CA THR A 44 22.67 -13.02 -7.10
C THR A 44 22.55 -11.70 -7.89
N ASN A 45 23.01 -11.69 -9.15
CA ASN A 45 22.91 -10.50 -9.99
C ASN A 45 21.47 -10.21 -10.45
N GLU A 46 20.73 -11.24 -10.80
CA GLU A 46 19.32 -11.13 -11.16
C GLU A 46 18.48 -10.71 -9.94
N GLY A 47 18.70 -11.27 -8.77
CA GLY A 47 18.05 -10.89 -7.53
C GLY A 47 18.25 -9.42 -7.20
N ARG A 48 19.49 -8.91 -7.32
CA ARG A 48 19.75 -7.46 -7.15
C ARG A 48 18.97 -6.61 -8.13
N LYS A 49 18.89 -7.00 -9.40
CA LYS A 49 18.12 -6.29 -10.41
C LYS A 49 16.63 -6.40 -10.16
N ALA A 50 16.14 -7.58 -9.77
CA ALA A 50 14.75 -7.79 -9.42
C ALA A 50 14.33 -6.90 -8.25
N SER A 51 15.14 -6.79 -7.19
CA SER A 51 14.87 -5.92 -6.06
C SER A 51 14.73 -4.43 -6.42
N LEU A 52 15.31 -3.98 -7.52
CA LEU A 52 15.13 -2.61 -8.02
C LEU A 52 13.71 -2.37 -8.57
N HIS A 53 13.01 -3.41 -9.00
CA HIS A 53 11.64 -3.27 -9.52
C HIS A 53 10.66 -2.77 -8.46
N ARG A 54 10.93 -2.98 -7.17
CA ARG A 54 10.11 -2.39 -6.09
C ARG A 54 10.04 -0.86 -6.19
N PHE A 55 11.14 -0.20 -6.53
CA PHE A 55 11.17 1.25 -6.68
C PHE A 55 10.47 1.70 -7.96
N VAL A 56 10.60 0.93 -9.04
CA VAL A 56 9.88 1.17 -10.29
C VAL A 56 8.39 1.03 -10.07
N SER A 57 7.95 -0.02 -9.39
CA SER A 57 6.52 -0.24 -9.06
C SER A 57 5.96 0.89 -8.21
N ALA A 58 6.68 1.30 -7.17
CA ALA A 58 6.28 2.41 -6.31
C ALA A 58 6.14 3.74 -7.06
N SER A 59 6.97 3.96 -8.09
CA SER A 59 6.95 5.18 -8.92
C SER A 59 6.01 5.12 -10.12
N ALA A 60 5.46 3.95 -10.44
CA ALA A 60 4.67 3.74 -11.66
C ALA A 60 3.47 4.68 -11.76
N ILE A 61 2.78 4.92 -10.66
CA ILE A 61 1.65 5.86 -10.63
C ILE A 61 2.07 7.30 -10.99
N GLY A 62 3.18 7.78 -10.43
CA GLY A 62 3.70 9.12 -10.73
C GLY A 62 4.10 9.25 -12.20
N ARG A 63 4.72 8.22 -12.75
CA ARG A 63 5.07 8.15 -14.18
C ARG A 63 3.82 8.19 -15.06
N TYR A 64 2.83 7.36 -14.77
CA TYR A 64 1.56 7.34 -15.50
C TYR A 64 0.87 8.71 -15.44
N HIS A 65 0.72 9.27 -14.23
CA HIS A 65 0.10 10.58 -14.03
C HIS A 65 0.81 11.69 -14.84
N THR A 66 2.14 11.70 -14.83
CA THR A 66 2.93 12.68 -15.59
C THR A 66 2.67 12.58 -17.08
N LEU A 67 2.65 11.38 -17.64
CA LEU A 67 2.40 11.14 -19.07
C LEU A 67 0.96 11.48 -19.47
N LYS A 68 0.00 11.27 -18.58
CA LYS A 68 -1.43 11.43 -18.83
C LYS A 68 -2.05 12.67 -18.18
N LYS A 69 -1.24 13.59 -17.67
CA LYS A 69 -1.68 14.77 -16.88
C LYS A 69 -2.81 15.57 -17.53
N LYS A 70 -2.86 15.62 -18.87
CA LYS A 70 -3.93 16.31 -19.59
C LYS A 70 -5.24 15.53 -19.65
N GLU A 71 -5.21 14.23 -19.42
CA GLU A 71 -6.34 13.32 -19.60
C GLU A 71 -6.99 12.93 -18.27
N VAL A 72 -6.21 12.88 -17.19
CA VAL A 72 -6.63 12.39 -15.87
C VAL A 72 -6.70 13.49 -14.81
N GLY A 73 -7.30 13.19 -13.66
CA GLY A 73 -7.32 14.04 -12.47
C GLY A 73 -6.11 13.82 -11.56
N GLU A 74 -6.29 14.09 -10.28
CA GLU A 74 -5.24 13.94 -9.27
C GLU A 74 -4.89 12.47 -9.04
N MET A 75 -3.69 12.23 -8.50
CA MET A 75 -3.33 10.93 -7.95
C MET A 75 -3.55 10.92 -6.44
N MET A 76 -3.95 9.77 -5.92
CA MET A 76 -4.18 9.52 -4.51
C MET A 76 -3.52 8.21 -4.11
N SER A 77 -2.81 8.22 -3.00
CA SER A 77 -2.17 7.03 -2.44
C SER A 77 -2.73 6.73 -1.06
N LEU A 78 -2.98 5.46 -0.81
CA LEU A 78 -3.38 4.92 0.49
C LEU A 78 -2.38 3.86 0.93
N ASP A 79 -2.12 3.86 2.22
CA ASP A 79 -1.19 2.97 2.89
C ASP A 79 -1.96 2.21 3.97
N VAL A 80 -2.36 0.98 3.67
CA VAL A 80 -3.39 0.25 4.40
C VAL A 80 -2.92 -1.13 4.82
N ALA A 81 -3.21 -1.50 6.06
CA ALA A 81 -3.07 -2.86 6.56
C ALA A 81 -4.44 -3.41 6.97
N PHE A 82 -4.86 -4.49 6.37
CA PHE A 82 -6.04 -5.23 6.79
C PHE A 82 -5.71 -6.20 7.93
N PRO A 83 -6.72 -6.66 8.70
CA PRO A 83 -6.54 -7.69 9.70
C PRO A 83 -5.83 -8.93 9.12
N ARG A 84 -5.00 -9.59 9.92
CA ARG A 84 -4.16 -10.71 9.47
C ARG A 84 -4.93 -11.85 8.79
N ASN A 85 -6.18 -12.07 9.17
CA ASN A 85 -7.02 -13.14 8.62
C ASN A 85 -7.96 -12.66 7.51
N GLU A 86 -7.83 -11.40 7.06
CA GLU A 86 -8.62 -10.90 5.94
C GLU A 86 -8.19 -11.60 4.65
N LYS A 87 -9.16 -12.10 3.90
CA LYS A 87 -8.93 -12.76 2.61
C LYS A 87 -9.08 -11.82 1.44
N GLU A 88 -9.88 -10.77 1.62
CA GLU A 88 -10.13 -9.76 0.61
C GLU A 88 -9.13 -8.61 0.76
N TRP A 89 -8.01 -8.72 0.08
CA TRP A 89 -6.89 -7.77 0.19
C TRP A 89 -7.11 -6.45 -0.52
N PHE A 90 -8.11 -6.39 -1.40
CA PHE A 90 -8.42 -5.19 -2.15
C PHE A 90 -9.61 -4.45 -1.55
N GLU A 91 -9.74 -3.19 -1.92
CA GLU A 91 -10.91 -2.41 -1.58
C GLU A 91 -12.18 -3.01 -2.20
N GLN A 92 -13.25 -2.90 -1.45
CA GLN A 92 -14.61 -3.18 -1.92
C GLN A 92 -15.36 -1.85 -1.98
N LEU A 93 -15.28 -1.17 -3.11
CA LEU A 93 -15.86 0.15 -3.27
C LEU A 93 -17.27 0.07 -3.85
N PRO A 94 -18.21 0.87 -3.30
CA PRO A 94 -19.48 1.11 -3.98
C PRO A 94 -19.25 1.64 -5.41
N GLU A 95 -20.10 1.26 -6.33
CA GLU A 95 -19.97 1.61 -7.76
C GLU A 95 -19.83 3.13 -7.99
N ILE A 96 -20.54 3.93 -7.18
CA ILE A 96 -20.48 5.39 -7.26
C ILE A 96 -19.09 5.95 -6.92
N ILE A 97 -18.35 5.30 -6.05
CA ILE A 97 -16.97 5.64 -5.70
C ILE A 97 -16.03 5.09 -6.78
N ASP A 98 -16.19 3.85 -7.15
CA ASP A 98 -15.34 3.16 -8.12
C ASP A 98 -15.32 3.87 -9.48
N LYS A 99 -16.47 4.35 -9.95
CA LYS A 99 -16.61 5.12 -11.18
C LYS A 99 -15.81 6.44 -11.21
N GLN A 100 -15.37 6.96 -10.07
CA GLN A 100 -14.56 8.17 -9.98
C GLN A 100 -13.06 7.89 -10.16
N ILE A 101 -12.68 6.62 -10.18
CA ILE A 101 -11.29 6.17 -10.34
C ILE A 101 -11.06 5.81 -11.80
N GLU A 102 -9.98 6.32 -12.37
CA GLU A 102 -9.56 6.02 -13.75
C GLU A 102 -8.66 4.81 -13.81
N LYS A 103 -7.69 4.70 -12.88
CA LYS A 103 -6.74 3.59 -12.79
C LYS A 103 -6.42 3.28 -11.35
N LYS A 104 -6.19 2.00 -11.09
CA LYS A 104 -5.78 1.47 -9.80
C LYS A 104 -4.43 0.76 -9.95
N PHE A 105 -3.53 1.00 -9.02
CA PHE A 105 -2.22 0.36 -8.94
C PHE A 105 -2.02 -0.18 -7.54
N TYR A 106 -1.50 -1.39 -7.45
CA TYR A 106 -1.29 -2.06 -6.17
C TYR A 106 0.12 -2.59 -6.09
N TYR A 107 0.73 -2.41 -4.96
CA TYR A 107 1.95 -3.10 -4.54
C TYR A 107 1.95 -3.18 -3.01
N GLY A 108 2.76 -4.04 -2.44
CA GLY A 108 2.73 -4.19 -1.00
C GLY A 108 3.81 -5.10 -0.45
N HIS A 109 3.83 -5.19 0.85
CA HIS A 109 4.70 -6.06 1.63
C HIS A 109 3.85 -7.17 2.23
N LEU A 110 3.77 -8.31 1.55
CA LEU A 110 2.82 -9.38 1.86
C LEU A 110 2.98 -9.91 3.30
N PHE A 111 4.21 -10.09 3.77
CA PHE A 111 4.47 -10.60 5.13
C PHE A 111 4.13 -9.60 6.24
N CYS A 112 4.10 -8.32 5.94
CA CYS A 112 3.68 -7.27 6.88
C CYS A 112 2.19 -6.93 6.77
N HIS A 113 1.47 -7.53 5.84
CA HIS A 113 0.08 -7.21 5.51
C HIS A 113 -0.16 -5.75 5.10
N VAL A 114 0.89 -5.07 4.65
CA VAL A 114 0.81 -3.68 4.18
C VAL A 114 0.55 -3.67 2.68
N GLN A 115 -0.48 -2.94 2.29
CA GLN A 115 -0.83 -2.75 0.90
C GLN A 115 -0.85 -1.26 0.55
N HIS A 116 -0.05 -0.90 -0.44
CA HIS A 116 -0.05 0.42 -1.04
C HIS A 116 -1.04 0.43 -2.20
N GLN A 117 -2.11 1.17 -2.03
CA GLN A 117 -3.17 1.31 -3.02
C GLN A 117 -3.09 2.70 -3.62
N ASN A 118 -2.84 2.75 -4.92
CA ASN A 118 -2.62 3.98 -5.63
C ASN A 118 -3.67 4.17 -6.71
N TYR A 119 -4.30 5.32 -6.72
CA TYR A 119 -5.39 5.64 -7.60
C TYR A 119 -5.10 6.87 -8.45
N ILE A 120 -5.37 6.77 -9.74
CA ILE A 120 -5.52 7.94 -10.62
C ILE A 120 -7.00 8.23 -10.72
N LEU A 121 -7.37 9.45 -10.41
CA LEU A 121 -8.76 9.88 -10.40
C LEU A 121 -9.18 10.42 -11.77
N LYS A 122 -10.46 10.40 -12.06
CA LYS A 122 -11.02 11.09 -13.22
C LYS A 122 -10.96 12.60 -13.00
N LYS A 123 -10.92 13.37 -14.08
CA LYS A 123 -10.91 14.83 -14.01
C LYS A 123 -12.11 15.37 -13.24
N GLY A 124 -11.85 16.38 -12.42
CA GLY A 124 -12.87 17.05 -11.62
C GLY A 124 -13.27 16.34 -10.33
N VAL A 125 -12.73 15.16 -10.06
CA VAL A 125 -12.95 14.45 -8.79
C VAL A 125 -12.15 15.12 -7.68
N ASN A 126 -12.81 15.34 -6.54
CA ASN A 126 -12.16 15.86 -5.34
C ASN A 126 -11.45 14.74 -4.58
N ALA A 127 -10.14 14.70 -4.68
CA ALA A 127 -9.30 13.65 -4.09
C ALA A 127 -9.46 13.55 -2.56
N LYS A 128 -9.56 14.68 -1.85
CA LYS A 128 -9.69 14.69 -0.38
C LYS A 128 -11.02 14.09 0.07
N LYS A 129 -12.11 14.43 -0.63
CA LYS A 129 -13.44 13.89 -0.34
C LYS A 129 -13.46 12.39 -0.60
N LEU A 130 -12.99 11.97 -1.76
CA LEU A 130 -12.96 10.57 -2.15
C LEU A 130 -12.09 9.73 -1.20
N LYS A 131 -10.92 10.26 -0.80
CA LYS A 131 -10.05 9.61 0.19
C LYS A 131 -10.79 9.34 1.49
N LYS A 132 -11.52 10.33 1.99
CA LYS A 132 -12.30 10.19 3.23
C LYS A 132 -13.36 9.09 3.11
N GLU A 133 -14.11 9.06 2.01
CA GLU A 133 -15.14 8.04 1.75
C GLU A 133 -14.55 6.62 1.70
N ILE A 134 -13.39 6.45 1.06
CA ILE A 134 -12.69 5.16 1.01
C ILE A 134 -12.19 4.75 2.40
N LEU A 135 -11.58 5.67 3.15
CA LEU A 135 -11.09 5.38 4.50
C LEU A 135 -12.21 5.05 5.49
N GLU A 136 -13.37 5.67 5.34
CA GLU A 136 -14.56 5.31 6.13
C GLU A 136 -15.01 3.86 5.85
N SER A 137 -14.95 3.41 4.61
CA SER A 137 -15.25 2.01 4.27
C SER A 137 -14.24 1.03 4.89
N TYR A 138 -12.98 1.43 4.99
CA TYR A 138 -11.92 0.62 5.60
C TYR A 138 -12.06 0.50 7.12
N ASN A 139 -12.57 1.53 7.80
CA ASN A 139 -12.87 1.44 9.23
C ASN A 139 -13.84 0.29 9.53
N ASN A 140 -14.85 0.10 8.69
CA ASN A 140 -15.84 -0.98 8.84
C ASN A 140 -15.22 -2.37 8.66
N ARG A 141 -14.06 -2.46 7.99
CA ARG A 141 -13.30 -3.70 7.79
C ARG A 141 -12.16 -3.88 8.79
N GLY A 142 -12.04 -3.01 9.78
CA GLY A 142 -10.99 -3.07 10.79
C GLY A 142 -9.58 -2.80 10.24
N ALA A 143 -9.47 -2.09 9.11
CA ALA A 143 -8.18 -1.75 8.54
C ALA A 143 -7.46 -0.65 9.34
N GLU A 144 -6.14 -0.76 9.41
CA GLU A 144 -5.26 0.27 9.94
C GLU A 144 -4.66 1.10 8.81
N TYR A 145 -4.63 2.42 9.02
CA TYR A 145 -4.02 3.36 8.11
C TYR A 145 -3.55 4.63 8.86
N PRO A 146 -2.39 5.19 8.49
CA PRO A 146 -1.42 4.59 7.59
C PRO A 146 -0.80 3.34 8.22
N ALA A 147 -0.45 2.37 7.39
CA ALA A 147 0.18 1.15 7.85
C ALA A 147 1.67 1.35 8.18
N GLU A 148 2.37 2.20 7.45
CA GLU A 148 3.81 2.44 7.60
C GLU A 148 4.16 3.90 7.90
N HIS A 149 3.69 4.84 7.08
CA HIS A 149 4.15 6.23 7.12
C HIS A 149 3.04 7.24 6.81
N ASN A 150 3.35 8.54 6.93
CA ASN A 150 2.44 9.66 6.69
C ASN A 150 1.45 9.99 7.81
N VAL A 151 1.62 9.44 9.02
CA VAL A 151 0.90 9.95 10.18
C VAL A 151 1.30 11.40 10.44
N GLY A 152 0.32 12.30 10.49
CA GLY A 152 0.55 13.73 10.68
C GLY A 152 0.75 14.52 9.40
N HIS A 153 0.90 13.87 8.23
CA HIS A 153 0.89 14.53 6.94
C HIS A 153 -0.45 14.35 6.21
N GLU A 154 -0.82 13.10 5.99
CA GLU A 154 -2.02 12.75 5.25
C GLU A 154 -3.11 12.13 6.11
N TYR A 155 -2.74 11.63 7.28
CA TYR A 155 -3.65 10.92 8.18
C TYR A 155 -3.58 11.50 9.59
N GLN A 156 -4.74 11.73 10.15
CA GLN A 156 -4.87 12.04 11.57
C GLN A 156 -4.64 10.77 12.40
N ALA A 157 -3.84 10.88 13.45
CA ALA A 157 -3.64 9.76 14.36
C ALA A 157 -4.95 9.35 15.03
N LYS A 158 -5.19 8.05 15.12
CA LYS A 158 -6.33 7.50 15.86
C LYS A 158 -6.23 7.86 17.36
N PRO A 159 -7.36 7.95 18.09
CA PRO A 159 -7.35 8.33 19.51
C PRO A 159 -6.43 7.48 20.38
N SER A 160 -6.33 6.18 20.11
CA SER A 160 -5.41 5.26 20.82
C SER A 160 -3.95 5.66 20.65
N LEU A 161 -3.55 6.05 19.43
CA LEU A 161 -2.20 6.49 19.14
C LEU A 161 -1.89 7.86 19.77
N ILE A 162 -2.83 8.78 19.76
CA ILE A 162 -2.69 10.08 20.45
C ILE A 162 -2.53 9.87 21.95
N ASN A 163 -3.30 8.98 22.55
CA ASN A 163 -3.16 8.66 23.97
C ASN A 163 -1.80 8.03 24.29
N PHE A 164 -1.29 7.18 23.41
CA PHE A 164 0.05 6.63 23.53
C PHE A 164 1.11 7.74 23.50
N TYR A 165 1.04 8.69 22.59
CA TYR A 165 1.94 9.84 22.55
C TYR A 165 1.87 10.68 23.81
N LYS A 166 0.68 10.95 24.34
CA LYS A 166 0.50 11.69 25.60
C LYS A 166 1.12 10.98 26.80
N ASN A 167 1.07 9.65 26.84
CA ASN A 167 1.66 8.89 27.91
C ASN A 167 3.21 8.92 27.84
N LEU A 168 3.79 8.95 26.64
CA LEU A 168 5.24 9.03 26.46
C LEU A 168 5.81 10.44 26.67
N ASP A 169 5.06 11.46 26.28
CA ASP A 169 5.44 12.86 26.38
C ASP A 169 4.30 13.71 26.95
N PRO A 170 4.05 13.65 28.26
CA PRO A 170 2.93 14.37 28.89
C PRO A 170 2.98 15.89 28.70
N THR A 171 4.17 16.43 28.49
CA THR A 171 4.38 17.87 28.29
C THR A 171 4.28 18.33 26.86
N ASN A 172 4.15 17.40 25.91
CA ASN A 172 4.16 17.67 24.47
C ASN A 172 5.39 18.47 24.03
N THR A 173 6.58 18.03 24.47
CA THR A 173 7.84 18.77 24.27
C THR A 173 8.63 18.25 23.07
N PHE A 174 8.64 16.92 22.86
CA PHE A 174 9.53 16.31 21.87
C PHE A 174 9.04 16.47 20.43
N ASN A 175 7.76 16.35 20.19
CA ASN A 175 7.22 16.45 18.84
C ASN A 175 5.79 17.03 18.81
N PRO A 176 5.62 18.31 19.15
CA PRO A 176 4.32 18.95 19.19
C PRO A 176 3.58 18.90 17.86
N GLY A 177 2.34 18.42 17.88
CA GLY A 177 1.52 18.26 16.67
C GLY A 177 1.71 16.93 15.94
N ILE A 178 2.46 15.99 16.52
CA ILE A 178 2.60 14.64 15.95
C ILE A 178 1.21 14.03 15.68
N GLY A 179 1.02 13.41 14.54
CA GLY A 179 -0.26 12.80 14.19
C GLY A 179 -1.41 13.78 14.00
N MET A 180 -1.15 15.02 13.62
CA MET A 180 -2.14 16.13 13.58
C MET A 180 -2.83 16.39 14.92
N SER A 181 -2.13 16.14 16.01
CA SER A 181 -2.60 16.40 17.38
C SER A 181 -2.34 17.85 17.82
N SER A 182 -2.55 18.15 19.10
CA SER A 182 -2.25 19.46 19.67
C SER A 182 -0.78 19.85 19.53
N LYS A 183 -0.53 21.10 19.18
CA LYS A 183 0.82 21.71 19.20
C LYS A 183 1.10 22.47 20.53
N LEU A 184 0.13 22.52 21.40
CA LEU A 184 0.21 23.27 22.65
C LEU A 184 0.88 22.43 23.74
N LYS A 185 1.57 23.12 24.65
CA LYS A 185 2.16 22.51 25.83
C LYS A 185 1.09 21.76 26.65
N ASP A 186 1.49 20.64 27.23
CA ASP A 186 0.62 19.74 28.00
C ASP A 186 -0.66 19.31 27.24
N TRP A 187 -0.59 19.28 25.91
CA TRP A 187 -1.66 18.84 25.00
C TRP A 187 -2.97 19.62 25.06
N LYS A 188 -2.95 20.83 25.61
CA LYS A 188 -4.15 21.69 25.83
C LYS A 188 -4.62 22.37 24.55
#